data_c09412a87fd2661c4e17a84ccaffdc9d
#
_entry.id   c09412a87fd2661c4e17a84ccaffdc9d
#
_cell.length_a   1.000
_cell.length_b   1.000
_cell.length_c   1.000
_cell.angle_alpha   90.00
_cell.angle_beta   90.00
_cell.angle_gamma   90.00
#
_symmetry.space_group_name_H-M   'P 1'
#
loop_
_entity.id
_entity.type
_entity.pdbx_description
1 polymer ?
#
loop_
_entity_poly.entity_id
_entity_poly.type
_entity_poly.pdbx_seq_one_letter_code
_entity_poly.pdbx_strand_id
1 'polypeptide(L)'
;MADAHALQSPHKLKLGCFGLNVDNACAATKIDGVFQTSWSNVKTITAKADKAGFDALVPVARWRGFGGEIDFNGACYETFAWAAGLGEATKTPALFSTCHVPTIHPIVAAKQGTTIDHISGGRFALNIVTGWYEPELEMFGAPVMEHDERYVYADEWLQVLKSLWTREDEFDFEGKYFTVKRGYHKPKPIQKPFPPVMNAGGSQVGRHFAAKNCDMIFVHIKGEDIESARRDIADVRNLARQEYGRDIQVWANTYCVLGDTDKEALDFRDYYVNEMGDWDAINNLVGGIGLTSQVLPPEMLEAAKYHFIAGFGGYPLVGTKDRIASEMKKLSDVGLDGALMSWPRYDEGITRFISDVMPLLEQQGLRLPVAH
;
A
#
# COMPACT_ATOMS: atom_id res chain seq x y z
N MET A 1 -18.41 16.05 -16.11
CA MET A 1 -17.79 15.81 -14.80
C MET A 1 -17.09 14.47 -14.88
N ALA A 2 -15.95 14.40 -15.50
CA ALA A 2 -15.25 13.13 -15.66
C ALA A 2 -13.77 13.39 -15.95
N ASP A 3 -13.03 13.92 -14.99
CA ASP A 3 -11.57 14.00 -15.08
C ASP A 3 -10.93 13.95 -13.68
N ALA A 4 -11.69 13.58 -12.66
CA ALA A 4 -11.14 13.37 -11.34
C ALA A 4 -10.57 11.94 -11.29
N HIS A 5 -9.27 11.85 -11.32
CA HIS A 5 -8.50 10.67 -10.99
C HIS A 5 -8.81 10.25 -9.54
N ALA A 6 -8.94 8.95 -9.26
CA ALA A 6 -9.33 8.45 -7.94
C ALA A 6 -8.50 9.01 -6.76
N LEU A 7 -7.28 9.49 -7.03
CA LEU A 7 -6.37 10.07 -6.03
C LEU A 7 -6.33 11.60 -6.01
N GLN A 8 -7.21 12.28 -6.73
CA GLN A 8 -7.34 13.74 -6.71
C GLN A 8 -8.28 14.21 -5.61
N SER A 9 -8.10 13.72 -4.41
CA SER A 9 -8.77 14.22 -3.22
C SER A 9 -8.24 15.62 -2.87
N PRO A 10 -9.09 16.54 -2.42
CA PRO A 10 -8.68 17.88 -1.99
C PRO A 10 -7.97 17.90 -0.63
N HIS A 11 -7.83 16.76 0.04
CA HIS A 11 -7.15 16.66 1.32
C HIS A 11 -5.64 16.92 1.16
N LYS A 12 -5.09 17.77 2.04
CA LYS A 12 -3.64 18.04 2.08
C LYS A 12 -2.87 16.78 2.45
N LEU A 13 -3.38 16.01 3.43
CA LEU A 13 -2.89 14.68 3.78
C LEU A 13 -3.99 13.65 3.52
N LYS A 14 -3.77 12.78 2.57
CA LYS A 14 -4.68 11.68 2.24
C LYS A 14 -4.52 10.53 3.23
N LEU A 15 -5.60 9.80 3.49
CA LEU A 15 -5.60 8.63 4.35
C LEU A 15 -6.04 7.39 3.58
N GLY A 16 -5.28 6.32 3.70
CA GLY A 16 -5.66 5.01 3.19
C GLY A 16 -5.71 3.97 4.31
N CYS A 17 -6.52 2.93 4.16
CA CYS A 17 -6.43 1.72 4.99
C CYS A 17 -5.59 0.67 4.28
N PHE A 18 -4.68 0.01 5.01
CA PHE A 18 -3.76 -0.97 4.45
C PHE A 18 -4.01 -2.37 5.01
N GLY A 19 -4.02 -3.38 4.15
CA GLY A 19 -4.03 -4.78 4.55
C GLY A 19 -5.37 -5.36 5.00
N LEU A 20 -6.51 -4.75 4.65
CA LEU A 20 -7.85 -5.24 5.00
C LEU A 20 -8.33 -6.46 4.21
N ASN A 21 -7.43 -7.21 3.62
CA ASN A 21 -7.72 -8.43 2.87
C ASN A 21 -6.96 -9.66 3.37
N VAL A 22 -6.19 -9.51 4.46
CA VAL A 22 -5.26 -10.55 4.92
C VAL A 22 -5.29 -10.68 6.44
N ASP A 23 -5.17 -11.89 6.98
CA ASP A 23 -5.15 -12.13 8.43
C ASP A 23 -4.04 -11.36 9.13
N ASN A 24 -4.36 -10.88 10.33
CA ASN A 24 -3.50 -10.00 11.13
C ASN A 24 -3.18 -8.66 10.45
N ALA A 25 -3.64 -8.45 9.21
CA ALA A 25 -3.36 -7.27 8.42
C ALA A 25 -1.87 -6.89 8.46
N CYS A 26 -1.48 -5.85 9.21
CA CYS A 26 -0.10 -5.35 9.25
C CYS A 26 0.64 -5.66 10.56
N ALA A 27 0.02 -6.27 11.56
CA ALA A 27 0.65 -6.54 12.86
C ALA A 27 0.85 -8.04 13.08
N ALA A 28 2.11 -8.48 13.13
CA ALA A 28 2.46 -9.89 13.36
C ALA A 28 2.40 -10.23 14.87
N THR A 29 1.20 -10.28 15.43
CA THR A 29 0.99 -10.44 16.88
C THR A 29 -0.16 -11.39 17.20
N LYS A 30 -0.08 -12.03 18.37
CA LYS A 30 -1.01 -13.02 18.91
C LYS A 30 -2.06 -12.43 19.85
N ILE A 31 -2.17 -11.10 19.94
CA ILE A 31 -3.17 -10.48 20.81
C ILE A 31 -4.58 -10.75 20.30
N ASP A 32 -5.54 -10.69 21.22
CA ASP A 32 -6.95 -10.75 20.85
C ASP A 32 -7.39 -9.52 20.06
N GLY A 33 -8.38 -9.68 19.16
CA GLY A 33 -8.97 -8.59 18.42
C GLY A 33 -8.18 -8.15 17.19
N VAL A 34 -7.14 -8.91 16.76
CA VAL A 34 -6.49 -8.71 15.46
C VAL A 34 -7.48 -8.94 14.31
N PHE A 35 -7.19 -8.36 13.17
CA PHE A 35 -8.03 -8.53 11.99
C PHE A 35 -8.05 -9.99 11.52
N GLN A 36 -9.25 -10.54 11.38
CA GLN A 36 -9.50 -11.87 10.83
C GLN A 36 -10.10 -11.72 9.45
N THR A 37 -9.54 -12.44 8.46
CA THR A 37 -10.00 -12.42 7.08
C THR A 37 -11.36 -13.06 6.95
N SER A 38 -12.40 -12.23 6.99
CA SER A 38 -13.77 -12.59 6.63
C SER A 38 -14.39 -11.45 5.85
N TRP A 39 -15.27 -11.79 4.90
CA TRP A 39 -15.92 -10.75 4.09
C TRP A 39 -16.78 -9.81 4.93
N SER A 40 -17.33 -10.29 6.04
CA SER A 40 -18.07 -9.47 7.01
C SER A 40 -17.18 -8.42 7.68
N ASN A 41 -15.99 -8.82 8.16
CA ASN A 41 -15.02 -7.91 8.78
C ASN A 41 -14.51 -6.87 7.76
N VAL A 42 -14.18 -7.30 6.54
CA VAL A 42 -13.80 -6.40 5.45
C VAL A 42 -14.87 -5.34 5.25
N LYS A 43 -16.13 -5.72 5.04
CA LYS A 43 -17.24 -4.77 4.85
C LYS A 43 -17.43 -3.83 6.03
N THR A 44 -17.36 -4.34 7.25
CA THR A 44 -17.56 -3.54 8.46
C THR A 44 -16.52 -2.43 8.56
N ILE A 45 -15.25 -2.76 8.40
CA ILE A 45 -14.16 -1.79 8.54
C ILE A 45 -14.11 -0.83 7.36
N THR A 46 -14.27 -1.34 6.14
CA THR A 46 -14.27 -0.48 4.94
C THR A 46 -15.46 0.48 4.90
N ALA A 47 -16.62 0.09 5.44
CA ALA A 47 -17.76 1.00 5.59
C ALA A 47 -17.47 2.16 6.58
N LYS A 48 -16.73 1.90 7.66
CA LYS A 48 -16.27 2.97 8.58
C LYS A 48 -15.31 3.91 7.86
N ALA A 49 -14.32 3.38 7.13
CA ALA A 49 -13.36 4.15 6.35
C ALA A 49 -14.05 5.01 5.28
N ASP A 50 -14.96 4.43 4.50
CA ASP A 50 -15.72 5.11 3.46
C ASP A 50 -16.56 6.27 4.05
N LYS A 51 -17.33 6.00 5.10
CA LYS A 51 -18.14 7.01 5.79
C LYS A 51 -17.30 8.15 6.38
N ALA A 52 -16.08 7.85 6.82
CA ALA A 52 -15.16 8.83 7.38
C ALA A 52 -14.32 9.55 6.30
N GLY A 53 -14.55 9.26 5.00
CA GLY A 53 -13.89 9.93 3.90
C GLY A 53 -12.42 9.55 3.73
N PHE A 54 -12.03 8.30 4.04
CA PHE A 54 -10.70 7.80 3.67
C PHE A 54 -10.54 7.81 2.15
N ASP A 55 -9.33 8.14 1.69
CA ASP A 55 -9.04 8.36 0.28
C ASP A 55 -8.70 7.07 -0.47
N ALA A 56 -8.23 6.02 0.21
CA ALA A 56 -7.79 4.79 -0.43
C ALA A 56 -7.99 3.54 0.44
N LEU A 57 -8.22 2.40 -0.22
CA LEU A 57 -8.16 1.06 0.38
C LEU A 57 -7.12 0.27 -0.41
N VAL A 58 -6.04 -0.16 0.27
CA VAL A 58 -4.90 -0.81 -0.37
C VAL A 58 -4.72 -2.21 0.20
N PRO A 59 -4.89 -3.27 -0.60
CA PRO A 59 -4.70 -4.64 -0.17
C PRO A 59 -3.22 -5.05 -0.21
N VAL A 60 -2.87 -6.04 0.58
CA VAL A 60 -1.62 -6.79 0.45
C VAL A 60 -1.81 -7.88 -0.60
N ALA A 61 -0.90 -8.04 -1.56
CA ALA A 61 -0.86 -9.23 -2.39
C ALA A 61 -0.11 -10.34 -1.64
N ARG A 62 -0.79 -11.45 -1.40
CA ARG A 62 -0.21 -12.60 -0.71
C ARG A 62 -0.84 -13.90 -1.21
N TRP A 63 0.02 -14.86 -1.56
CA TRP A 63 -0.38 -16.19 -1.99
C TRP A 63 0.08 -17.26 -1.00
N ARG A 64 1.07 -16.93 -0.18
CA ARG A 64 1.61 -17.79 0.86
C ARG A 64 2.02 -16.94 2.06
N GLY A 65 1.57 -17.30 3.26
CA GLY A 65 1.94 -16.65 4.51
C GLY A 65 3.43 -16.76 4.83
N PHE A 66 3.83 -15.99 5.81
CA PHE A 66 5.22 -16.01 6.30
C PHE A 66 5.47 -17.09 7.34
N GLY A 67 4.48 -17.96 7.62
CA GLY A 67 4.59 -18.98 8.66
C GLY A 67 4.60 -18.38 10.05
N GLY A 68 5.41 -18.96 10.93
CA GLY A 68 5.38 -18.65 12.35
C GLY A 68 4.21 -19.34 13.06
N GLU A 69 3.93 -18.93 14.29
CA GLU A 69 2.86 -19.50 15.12
C GLU A 69 1.46 -19.16 14.61
N ILE A 70 1.30 -17.94 14.06
CA ILE A 70 0.01 -17.44 13.55
C ILE A 70 -0.16 -17.61 12.04
N ASP A 71 0.81 -18.20 11.33
CA ASP A 71 0.86 -18.20 9.87
C ASP A 71 0.60 -16.78 9.29
N PHE A 72 1.41 -15.81 9.75
CA PHE A 72 1.21 -14.40 9.47
C PHE A 72 0.96 -14.14 7.98
N ASN A 73 -0.17 -13.51 7.68
CA ASN A 73 -0.67 -13.27 6.33
C ASN A 73 -0.99 -14.53 5.50
N GLY A 74 -1.23 -15.70 6.14
CA GLY A 74 -1.52 -16.96 5.45
C GLY A 74 -2.88 -16.97 4.76
N ALA A 75 -3.94 -16.49 5.42
CA ALA A 75 -5.24 -16.32 4.81
C ALA A 75 -5.36 -14.92 4.17
N CYS A 76 -5.52 -14.89 2.85
CA CYS A 76 -5.56 -13.64 2.08
C CYS A 76 -6.60 -13.74 0.96
N TYR A 77 -7.43 -12.70 0.80
CA TYR A 77 -8.28 -12.56 -0.38
C TYR A 77 -7.47 -12.05 -1.58
N GLU A 78 -7.76 -12.61 -2.75
CA GLU A 78 -7.19 -12.15 -4.01
C GLU A 78 -7.60 -10.68 -4.28
N THR A 79 -6.65 -9.87 -4.69
CA THR A 79 -6.77 -8.41 -4.60
C THR A 79 -7.70 -7.79 -5.63
N PHE A 80 -7.82 -8.37 -6.84
CA PHE A 80 -8.75 -7.87 -7.86
C PHE A 80 -10.19 -8.25 -7.50
N ALA A 81 -10.43 -9.49 -7.07
CA ALA A 81 -11.75 -9.91 -6.60
C ALA A 81 -12.20 -9.11 -5.36
N TRP A 82 -11.28 -8.87 -4.44
CA TRP A 82 -11.53 -8.02 -3.25
C TRP A 82 -11.90 -6.58 -3.64
N ALA A 83 -11.14 -5.96 -4.56
CA ALA A 83 -11.42 -4.62 -5.04
C ALA A 83 -12.75 -4.53 -5.80
N ALA A 84 -13.10 -5.54 -6.60
CA ALA A 84 -14.39 -5.62 -7.28
C ALA A 84 -15.56 -5.64 -6.29
N GLY A 85 -15.47 -6.48 -5.25
CA GLY A 85 -16.49 -6.55 -4.19
C GLY A 85 -16.65 -5.23 -3.43
N LEU A 86 -15.56 -4.52 -3.19
CA LEU A 86 -15.60 -3.19 -2.54
C LEU A 86 -16.06 -2.09 -3.47
N GLY A 87 -15.94 -2.27 -4.79
CA GLY A 87 -16.48 -1.34 -5.79
C GLY A 87 -17.96 -1.08 -5.61
N GLU A 88 -18.73 -2.12 -5.28
CA GLU A 88 -20.15 -2.03 -4.96
C GLU A 88 -20.41 -1.61 -3.50
N ALA A 89 -19.54 -2.01 -2.57
CA ALA A 89 -19.77 -1.82 -1.13
C ALA A 89 -19.36 -0.43 -0.60
N THR A 90 -18.60 0.35 -1.37
CA THR A 90 -18.09 1.68 -0.98
C THR A 90 -18.40 2.73 -2.03
N LYS A 91 -18.25 4.02 -1.69
CA LYS A 91 -18.60 5.14 -2.59
C LYS A 91 -17.46 6.10 -2.88
N THR A 92 -16.53 6.29 -1.96
CA THR A 92 -15.54 7.37 -2.03
C THR A 92 -14.09 6.90 -2.21
N PRO A 93 -13.57 5.88 -1.51
CA PRO A 93 -12.15 5.58 -1.58
C PRO A 93 -11.72 5.01 -2.94
N ALA A 94 -10.51 5.34 -3.35
CA ALA A 94 -9.81 4.62 -4.40
C ALA A 94 -9.59 3.16 -3.97
N LEU A 95 -9.84 2.23 -4.88
CA LEU A 95 -9.76 0.80 -4.64
C LEU A 95 -8.55 0.24 -5.36
N PHE A 96 -7.52 -0.07 -4.59
CA PHE A 96 -6.32 -0.67 -5.16
C PHE A 96 -6.47 -2.17 -5.34
N SER A 97 -5.88 -2.69 -6.42
CA SER A 97 -5.43 -4.07 -6.46
C SER A 97 -3.91 -4.08 -6.43
N THR A 98 -3.33 -4.90 -5.57
CA THR A 98 -1.88 -5.13 -5.54
C THR A 98 -1.58 -6.39 -6.33
N CYS A 99 -0.67 -6.33 -7.30
CA CYS A 99 -0.28 -7.51 -8.06
C CYS A 99 1.24 -7.70 -8.13
N HIS A 100 1.67 -8.95 -7.98
CA HIS A 100 3.03 -9.37 -8.32
C HIS A 100 3.06 -9.63 -9.84
N VAL A 101 3.71 -8.75 -10.60
CA VAL A 101 3.68 -8.81 -12.07
C VAL A 101 4.11 -10.15 -12.67
N PRO A 102 5.02 -10.95 -12.07
CA PRO A 102 5.35 -12.27 -12.61
C PRO A 102 4.23 -13.31 -12.49
N THR A 103 3.22 -13.06 -11.66
CA THR A 103 2.14 -14.04 -11.39
C THR A 103 0.88 -13.81 -12.23
N ILE A 104 0.81 -12.70 -12.99
CA ILE A 104 -0.37 -12.36 -13.79
C ILE A 104 0.02 -11.73 -15.12
N HIS A 105 -0.58 -12.22 -16.20
CA HIS A 105 -0.34 -11.65 -17.54
C HIS A 105 -0.96 -10.24 -17.65
N PRO A 106 -0.28 -9.24 -18.29
CA PRO A 106 -0.77 -7.87 -18.38
C PRO A 106 -2.14 -7.74 -19.07
N ILE A 107 -2.47 -8.62 -20.00
CA ILE A 107 -3.81 -8.66 -20.66
C ILE A 107 -4.90 -9.01 -19.64
N VAL A 108 -4.64 -9.95 -18.75
CA VAL A 108 -5.60 -10.34 -17.69
C VAL A 108 -5.78 -9.19 -16.69
N ALA A 109 -4.68 -8.64 -16.21
CA ALA A 109 -4.70 -7.52 -15.27
C ALA A 109 -5.40 -6.28 -15.87
N ALA A 110 -5.16 -5.97 -17.17
CA ALA A 110 -5.85 -4.89 -17.86
C ALA A 110 -7.36 -5.10 -17.90
N LYS A 111 -7.82 -6.35 -18.17
CA LYS A 111 -9.24 -6.68 -18.21
C LYS A 111 -9.89 -6.58 -16.84
N GLN A 112 -9.26 -7.15 -15.83
CA GLN A 112 -9.73 -7.10 -14.44
C GLN A 112 -9.79 -5.65 -13.93
N GLY A 113 -8.70 -4.88 -14.10
CA GLY A 113 -8.66 -3.48 -13.67
C GLY A 113 -9.72 -2.61 -14.34
N THR A 114 -9.93 -2.78 -15.66
CA THR A 114 -11.01 -2.07 -16.36
C THR A 114 -12.39 -2.46 -15.82
N THR A 115 -12.62 -3.75 -15.56
CA THR A 115 -13.90 -4.22 -15.01
C THR A 115 -14.17 -3.59 -13.64
N ILE A 116 -13.17 -3.54 -12.77
CA ILE A 116 -13.28 -2.91 -11.45
C ILE A 116 -13.50 -1.40 -11.58
N ASP A 117 -12.82 -0.77 -12.53
CA ASP A 117 -12.99 0.67 -12.79
C ASP A 117 -14.43 1.01 -13.17
N HIS A 118 -15.08 0.16 -13.99
CA HIS A 118 -16.50 0.30 -14.32
C HIS A 118 -17.41 0.00 -13.12
N ILE A 119 -17.16 -1.08 -12.37
CA ILE A 119 -17.96 -1.44 -11.19
C ILE A 119 -17.90 -0.31 -10.15
N SER A 120 -16.73 0.24 -9.92
CA SER A 120 -16.50 1.27 -8.91
C SER A 120 -16.83 2.70 -9.37
N GLY A 121 -17.20 2.89 -10.65
CA GLY A 121 -17.47 4.22 -11.20
C GLY A 121 -16.23 5.11 -11.32
N GLY A 122 -15.06 4.53 -11.68
CA GLY A 122 -13.82 5.28 -11.89
C GLY A 122 -12.97 5.43 -10.63
N ARG A 123 -12.99 4.45 -9.71
CA ARG A 123 -12.20 4.50 -8.46
C ARG A 123 -11.12 3.42 -8.37
N PHE A 124 -10.91 2.66 -9.43
CA PHE A 124 -9.85 1.64 -9.46
C PHE A 124 -8.47 2.28 -9.48
N ALA A 125 -7.50 1.64 -8.80
CA ALA A 125 -6.09 1.95 -8.87
C ALA A 125 -5.25 0.66 -8.81
N LEU A 126 -4.05 0.67 -9.36
CA LEU A 126 -3.19 -0.50 -9.44
C LEU A 126 -1.89 -0.28 -8.66
N ASN A 127 -1.58 -1.18 -7.72
CA ASN A 127 -0.27 -1.25 -7.08
C ASN A 127 0.56 -2.38 -7.71
N ILE A 128 1.67 -2.03 -8.33
CA ILE A 128 2.58 -2.96 -8.98
C ILE A 128 3.71 -3.34 -8.04
N VAL A 129 3.89 -4.64 -7.83
CA VAL A 129 5.01 -5.23 -7.09
C VAL A 129 5.79 -6.14 -8.03
N THR A 130 7.10 -5.97 -8.08
CA THR A 130 7.95 -6.69 -9.06
C THR A 130 8.16 -8.17 -8.72
N GLY A 131 7.70 -8.63 -7.55
CA GLY A 131 7.88 -10.01 -7.05
C GLY A 131 9.21 -10.15 -6.33
N TRP A 132 9.15 -10.40 -5.02
CA TRP A 132 10.35 -10.52 -4.17
C TRP A 132 10.33 -11.76 -3.28
N TYR A 133 9.15 -12.33 -3.02
CA TYR A 133 9.00 -13.49 -2.15
C TYR A 133 9.07 -14.77 -2.98
N GLU A 134 10.26 -15.37 -2.98
CA GLU A 134 10.59 -16.54 -3.79
C GLU A 134 9.59 -17.71 -3.62
N PRO A 135 9.15 -18.09 -2.37
CA PRO A 135 8.20 -19.17 -2.20
C PRO A 135 6.85 -18.97 -2.89
N GLU A 136 6.43 -17.71 -3.12
CA GLU A 136 5.23 -17.43 -3.93
C GLU A 136 5.50 -17.57 -5.42
N LEU A 137 6.63 -17.07 -5.90
CA LEU A 137 7.00 -17.17 -7.32
C LEU A 137 7.13 -18.64 -7.76
N GLU A 138 7.71 -19.49 -6.90
CA GLU A 138 7.81 -20.93 -7.12
C GLU A 138 6.44 -21.60 -7.30
N MET A 139 5.41 -21.19 -6.52
CA MET A 139 4.04 -21.72 -6.66
C MET A 139 3.47 -21.49 -8.06
N PHE A 140 3.85 -20.38 -8.71
CA PHE A 140 3.41 -20.04 -10.06
C PHE A 140 4.34 -20.58 -11.16
N GLY A 141 5.45 -21.22 -10.80
CA GLY A 141 6.50 -21.54 -11.76
C GLY A 141 7.09 -20.27 -12.41
N ALA A 142 6.95 -19.13 -11.74
CA ALA A 142 7.45 -17.86 -12.23
C ALA A 142 8.98 -17.76 -12.00
N PRO A 143 9.72 -17.11 -12.91
CA PRO A 143 11.16 -17.02 -12.78
C PRO A 143 11.55 -16.14 -11.58
N VAL A 144 12.51 -16.60 -10.78
CA VAL A 144 13.20 -15.78 -9.81
C VAL A 144 14.27 -14.98 -10.56
N MET A 145 13.96 -13.71 -10.81
CA MET A 145 14.85 -12.81 -11.55
C MET A 145 15.74 -12.02 -10.59
N GLU A 146 16.92 -11.64 -11.08
CA GLU A 146 17.78 -10.67 -10.41
C GLU A 146 17.03 -9.36 -10.15
N HIS A 147 17.42 -8.65 -9.09
CA HIS A 147 16.69 -7.48 -8.60
C HIS A 147 16.38 -6.44 -9.68
N ASP A 148 17.38 -6.02 -10.45
CA ASP A 148 17.20 -4.96 -11.45
C ASP A 148 16.42 -5.46 -12.67
N GLU A 149 16.58 -6.73 -13.02
CA GLU A 149 15.86 -7.41 -14.09
C GLU A 149 14.34 -7.45 -13.85
N ARG A 150 13.92 -7.54 -12.57
CA ARG A 150 12.49 -7.48 -12.21
C ARG A 150 11.83 -6.16 -12.64
N TYR A 151 12.58 -5.06 -12.60
CA TYR A 151 12.06 -3.76 -13.04
C TYR A 151 12.02 -3.62 -14.56
N VAL A 152 12.93 -4.26 -15.29
CA VAL A 152 12.84 -4.36 -16.77
C VAL A 152 11.61 -5.16 -17.18
N TYR A 153 11.37 -6.29 -16.53
CA TYR A 153 10.16 -7.09 -16.73
C TYR A 153 8.89 -6.29 -16.43
N ALA A 154 8.86 -5.59 -15.30
CA ALA A 154 7.71 -4.77 -14.90
C ALA A 154 7.47 -3.58 -15.84
N ASP A 155 8.51 -2.98 -16.42
CA ASP A 155 8.38 -1.89 -17.39
C ASP A 155 7.70 -2.38 -18.67
N GLU A 156 8.10 -3.52 -19.24
CA GLU A 156 7.42 -4.12 -20.40
C GLU A 156 5.98 -4.53 -20.07
N TRP A 157 5.78 -5.16 -18.91
CA TRP A 157 4.46 -5.54 -18.44
C TRP A 157 3.51 -4.33 -18.40
N LEU A 158 3.99 -3.22 -17.84
CA LEU A 158 3.20 -2.00 -17.70
C LEU A 158 2.99 -1.30 -19.07
N GLN A 159 3.95 -1.35 -19.98
CA GLN A 159 3.79 -0.82 -21.34
C GLN A 159 2.67 -1.55 -22.10
N VAL A 160 2.62 -2.88 -22.01
CA VAL A 160 1.54 -3.68 -22.60
C VAL A 160 0.20 -3.31 -21.96
N LEU A 161 0.12 -3.25 -20.62
CA LEU A 161 -1.09 -2.92 -19.89
C LEU A 161 -1.60 -1.51 -20.25
N LYS A 162 -0.76 -0.50 -20.25
CA LYS A 162 -1.12 0.88 -20.63
C LYS A 162 -1.57 0.96 -22.08
N SER A 163 -0.89 0.22 -22.99
CA SER A 163 -1.31 0.16 -24.39
C SER A 163 -2.72 -0.41 -24.55
N LEU A 164 -3.05 -1.45 -23.80
CA LEU A 164 -4.42 -2.03 -23.78
C LEU A 164 -5.46 -1.01 -23.26
N TRP A 165 -5.12 -0.22 -22.26
CA TRP A 165 -6.02 0.77 -21.68
C TRP A 165 -6.24 2.00 -22.57
N THR A 166 -5.24 2.38 -23.39
CA THR A 166 -5.24 3.67 -24.09
C THR A 166 -5.43 3.59 -25.61
N ARG A 167 -4.91 2.53 -26.26
CA ARG A 167 -4.97 2.43 -27.72
C ARG A 167 -6.34 1.97 -28.19
N GLU A 168 -6.92 2.68 -29.17
CA GLU A 168 -8.23 2.33 -29.71
C GLU A 168 -8.14 1.19 -30.76
N ASP A 169 -7.07 1.17 -31.54
CA ASP A 169 -6.82 0.17 -32.58
C ASP A 169 -5.99 -1.00 -32.05
N GLU A 170 -6.00 -2.12 -32.79
CA GLU A 170 -5.11 -3.24 -32.55
C GLU A 170 -3.64 -2.80 -32.61
N PHE A 171 -2.80 -3.43 -31.79
CA PHE A 171 -1.38 -3.16 -31.77
C PHE A 171 -0.56 -4.44 -31.58
N ASP A 172 0.64 -4.40 -32.13
CA ASP A 172 1.68 -5.38 -31.84
C ASP A 172 2.64 -4.81 -30.82
N PHE A 173 3.14 -5.67 -29.92
CA PHE A 173 4.20 -5.38 -28.98
C PHE A 173 5.21 -6.53 -29.05
N GLU A 174 6.49 -6.21 -29.17
CA GLU A 174 7.58 -7.18 -29.18
C GLU A 174 8.68 -6.69 -28.27
N GLY A 175 8.77 -7.29 -27.09
CA GLY A 175 9.76 -7.01 -26.05
C GLY A 175 10.61 -8.23 -25.74
N LYS A 176 11.43 -8.11 -24.70
CA LYS A 176 12.27 -9.20 -24.20
C LYS A 176 11.43 -10.28 -23.53
N TYR A 177 10.38 -9.88 -22.81
CA TYR A 177 9.54 -10.75 -21.99
C TYR A 177 8.15 -10.97 -22.55
N PHE A 178 7.60 -10.00 -23.25
CA PHE A 178 6.24 -10.06 -23.76
C PHE A 178 6.20 -9.89 -25.26
N THR A 179 5.43 -10.76 -25.90
CA THR A 179 5.05 -10.63 -27.32
C THR A 179 3.53 -10.63 -27.40
N VAL A 180 2.97 -9.53 -27.90
CA VAL A 180 1.54 -9.39 -28.12
C VAL A 180 1.30 -9.15 -29.61
N LYS A 181 0.48 -9.97 -30.24
CA LYS A 181 0.05 -9.79 -31.63
C LYS A 181 -1.41 -9.38 -31.67
N ARG A 182 -1.70 -8.30 -32.39
CA ARG A 182 -3.04 -7.72 -32.52
C ARG A 182 -3.71 -7.51 -31.15
N GLY A 183 -2.95 -6.94 -30.21
CA GLY A 183 -3.44 -6.62 -28.86
C GLY A 183 -4.67 -5.74 -28.95
N TYR A 184 -5.74 -6.14 -28.25
CA TYR A 184 -7.04 -5.48 -28.31
C TYR A 184 -7.73 -5.52 -26.95
N HIS A 185 -8.35 -4.40 -26.57
CA HIS A 185 -9.01 -4.29 -25.27
C HIS A 185 -10.24 -3.37 -25.33
N LYS A 186 -11.40 -3.89 -24.99
CA LYS A 186 -12.66 -3.15 -24.76
C LYS A 186 -13.45 -3.82 -23.63
N PRO A 187 -14.24 -3.04 -22.83
CA PRO A 187 -14.31 -1.58 -22.85
C PRO A 187 -12.98 -0.96 -22.39
N LYS A 188 -12.81 0.35 -22.58
CA LYS A 188 -11.69 1.11 -21.98
C LYS A 188 -12.04 1.50 -20.56
N PRO A 189 -11.03 1.77 -19.68
CA PRO A 189 -11.31 2.34 -18.36
C PRO A 189 -12.11 3.64 -18.43
N ILE A 190 -12.90 3.90 -17.39
CA ILE A 190 -13.61 5.18 -17.23
C ILE A 190 -12.59 6.30 -16.99
N GLN A 191 -11.62 6.06 -16.11
CA GLN A 191 -10.58 7.03 -15.78
C GLN A 191 -9.66 7.32 -16.98
N LYS A 192 -9.27 8.59 -17.16
CA LYS A 192 -8.43 9.03 -18.26
C LYS A 192 -7.14 9.67 -17.74
N PRO A 193 -5.98 9.42 -18.38
CA PRO A 193 -5.81 8.52 -19.55
C PRO A 193 -5.96 7.05 -19.20
N PHE A 194 -5.79 6.66 -17.95
CA PHE A 194 -5.94 5.31 -17.38
C PHE A 194 -6.01 5.38 -15.84
N PRO A 195 -6.42 4.29 -15.15
CA PRO A 195 -6.40 4.22 -13.70
C PRO A 195 -5.00 4.46 -13.10
N PRO A 196 -4.91 5.12 -11.93
CA PRO A 196 -3.62 5.42 -11.30
C PRO A 196 -2.80 4.17 -10.99
N VAL A 197 -1.48 4.33 -11.08
CA VAL A 197 -0.51 3.28 -10.81
C VAL A 197 0.40 3.69 -9.66
N MET A 198 0.60 2.77 -8.71
CA MET A 198 1.51 2.89 -7.58
C MET A 198 2.61 1.82 -7.66
N ASN A 199 3.78 2.12 -7.11
CA ASN A 199 4.84 1.14 -6.85
C ASN A 199 5.53 1.42 -5.51
N ALA A 200 5.98 0.36 -4.85
CA ALA A 200 6.63 0.42 -3.53
C ALA A 200 8.16 0.18 -3.61
N GLY A 201 8.79 0.46 -4.73
CA GLY A 201 10.22 0.23 -4.95
C GLY A 201 11.10 1.20 -4.17
N GLY A 202 11.73 0.75 -3.07
CA GLY A 202 12.64 1.56 -2.25
C GLY A 202 14.08 1.66 -2.76
N SER A 203 14.52 0.75 -3.65
CA SER A 203 15.85 0.77 -4.27
C SER A 203 15.98 1.91 -5.30
N GLN A 204 17.22 2.22 -5.69
CA GLN A 204 17.47 3.24 -6.72
C GLN A 204 16.71 2.91 -8.02
N VAL A 205 16.82 1.67 -8.51
CA VAL A 205 16.11 1.22 -9.71
C VAL A 205 14.59 1.30 -9.53
N GLY A 206 14.08 0.92 -8.36
CA GLY A 206 12.66 1.03 -8.03
C GLY A 206 12.15 2.47 -8.00
N ARG A 207 12.94 3.39 -7.44
CA ARG A 207 12.62 4.84 -7.46
C ARG A 207 12.58 5.39 -8.89
N HIS A 208 13.51 5.01 -9.75
CA HIS A 208 13.51 5.37 -11.18
C HIS A 208 12.28 4.78 -11.91
N PHE A 209 11.96 3.51 -11.65
CA PHE A 209 10.77 2.88 -12.22
C PHE A 209 9.49 3.62 -11.81
N ALA A 210 9.32 3.92 -10.53
CA ALA A 210 8.16 4.65 -10.02
C ALA A 210 8.09 6.07 -10.61
N ALA A 211 9.19 6.83 -10.58
CA ALA A 211 9.27 8.18 -11.11
C ALA A 211 8.92 8.25 -12.61
N LYS A 212 9.37 7.26 -13.40
CA LYS A 212 9.09 7.15 -14.83
C LYS A 212 7.64 6.75 -15.12
N ASN A 213 7.09 5.82 -14.36
CA ASN A 213 5.93 5.04 -14.78
C ASN A 213 4.69 5.22 -13.92
N CYS A 214 4.83 5.63 -12.64
CA CYS A 214 3.75 5.60 -11.66
C CYS A 214 3.24 7.01 -11.30
N ASP A 215 2.03 7.08 -10.78
CA ASP A 215 1.39 8.30 -10.28
C ASP A 215 1.64 8.48 -8.78
N MET A 216 1.98 7.36 -8.12
CA MET A 216 2.35 7.31 -6.70
C MET A 216 3.56 6.43 -6.47
N ILE A 217 4.37 6.83 -5.51
CA ILE A 217 5.37 5.98 -4.89
C ILE A 217 5.08 5.80 -3.41
N PHE A 218 5.30 4.59 -2.94
CA PHE A 218 5.24 4.23 -1.54
C PHE A 218 6.66 4.22 -0.96
N VAL A 219 6.93 5.10 0.00
CA VAL A 219 8.24 5.20 0.63
C VAL A 219 8.23 4.60 2.02
N HIS A 220 9.36 4.04 2.41
CA HIS A 220 9.60 3.56 3.77
C HIS A 220 10.33 4.66 4.56
N ILE A 221 9.64 5.28 5.50
CA ILE A 221 10.26 6.26 6.40
C ILE A 221 11.03 5.50 7.47
N LYS A 222 12.35 5.67 7.51
CA LYS A 222 13.21 4.98 8.45
C LYS A 222 13.14 5.61 9.84
N GLY A 223 12.59 4.87 10.78
CA GLY A 223 12.48 5.32 12.17
C GLY A 223 11.63 6.59 12.32
N GLU A 224 11.94 7.37 13.37
CA GLU A 224 11.26 8.64 13.68
C GLU A 224 12.03 9.87 13.15
N ASP A 225 12.99 9.69 12.22
CA ASP A 225 13.78 10.78 11.65
C ASP A 225 13.01 11.53 10.56
N ILE A 226 12.30 12.56 10.96
CA ILE A 226 11.48 13.39 10.08
C ILE A 226 12.32 14.14 9.02
N GLU A 227 13.56 14.48 9.31
CA GLU A 227 14.44 15.15 8.35
C GLU A 227 14.97 14.17 7.30
N SER A 228 15.16 12.90 7.64
CA SER A 228 15.43 11.87 6.66
C SER A 228 14.23 11.67 5.74
N ALA A 229 13.01 11.62 6.29
CA ALA A 229 11.79 11.57 5.51
C ALA A 229 11.67 12.75 4.53
N ARG A 230 11.97 13.97 4.98
CA ARG A 230 11.97 15.18 4.12
C ARG A 230 12.91 15.01 2.93
N ARG A 231 14.14 14.53 3.16
CA ARG A 231 15.12 14.32 2.09
C ARG A 231 14.65 13.25 1.11
N ASP A 232 14.21 12.10 1.60
CA ASP A 232 13.74 10.99 0.75
C ASP A 232 12.54 11.39 -0.13
N ILE A 233 11.59 12.15 0.41
CA ILE A 233 10.43 12.67 -0.32
C ILE A 233 10.87 13.67 -1.40
N ALA A 234 11.77 14.61 -1.03
CA ALA A 234 12.29 15.59 -1.97
C ALA A 234 13.08 14.94 -3.11
N ASP A 235 13.90 13.95 -2.81
CA ASP A 235 14.73 13.23 -3.80
C ASP A 235 13.86 12.51 -4.83
N VAL A 236 12.81 11.82 -4.39
CA VAL A 236 11.87 11.12 -5.30
C VAL A 236 11.15 12.12 -6.20
N ARG A 237 10.65 13.24 -5.66
CA ARG A 237 9.97 14.26 -6.47
C ARG A 237 10.92 14.95 -7.45
N ASN A 238 12.14 15.25 -7.01
CA ASN A 238 13.16 15.85 -7.89
C ASN A 238 13.51 14.89 -9.01
N LEU A 239 13.71 13.60 -8.71
CA LEU A 239 13.93 12.57 -9.71
C LEU A 239 12.81 12.54 -10.76
N ALA A 240 11.54 12.51 -10.32
CA ALA A 240 10.40 12.48 -11.22
C ALA A 240 10.33 13.72 -12.12
N ARG A 241 10.58 14.92 -11.58
CA ARG A 241 10.53 16.16 -12.33
C ARG A 241 11.71 16.36 -13.28
N GLN A 242 12.94 16.10 -12.79
CA GLN A 242 14.15 16.42 -13.56
C GLN A 242 14.43 15.40 -14.65
N GLU A 243 14.24 14.10 -14.36
CA GLU A 243 14.55 13.04 -15.31
C GLU A 243 13.37 12.66 -16.22
N TYR A 244 12.14 12.81 -15.73
CA TYR A 244 10.95 12.30 -16.42
C TYR A 244 9.86 13.35 -16.69
N GLY A 245 10.04 14.60 -16.23
CA GLY A 245 9.07 15.69 -16.45
C GLY A 245 7.69 15.42 -15.83
N ARG A 246 7.65 14.66 -14.70
CA ARG A 246 6.41 14.22 -14.06
C ARG A 246 6.32 14.68 -12.62
N ASP A 247 5.09 14.88 -12.15
CA ASP A 247 4.79 14.94 -10.73
C ASP A 247 4.38 13.56 -10.23
N ILE A 248 4.75 13.23 -8.98
CA ILE A 248 4.42 11.98 -8.33
C ILE A 248 3.95 12.24 -6.90
N GLN A 249 2.89 11.56 -6.47
CA GLN A 249 2.49 11.55 -5.07
C GLN A 249 3.40 10.62 -4.25
N VAL A 250 3.74 11.03 -3.03
CA VAL A 250 4.56 10.24 -2.10
C VAL A 250 3.71 9.84 -0.91
N TRP A 251 3.57 8.55 -0.70
CA TRP A 251 2.82 7.96 0.41
C TRP A 251 3.73 7.11 1.27
N ALA A 252 3.34 6.91 2.54
CA ALA A 252 4.08 6.04 3.46
C ALA A 252 3.14 5.13 4.24
N ASN A 253 3.66 3.94 4.63
CA ASN A 253 3.01 3.08 5.60
C ASN A 253 3.14 3.67 7.00
N THR A 254 2.06 3.61 7.77
CA THR A 254 2.03 4.03 9.17
C THR A 254 1.24 3.03 9.98
N TYR A 255 1.64 2.82 11.23
CA TYR A 255 0.81 2.09 12.18
C TYR A 255 0.41 2.99 13.36
N CYS A 256 -0.82 2.85 13.80
CA CYS A 256 -1.39 3.72 14.81
C CYS A 256 -1.72 2.94 16.08
N VAL A 257 -1.18 3.41 17.22
CA VAL A 257 -1.47 2.89 18.56
C VAL A 257 -1.92 4.06 19.43
N LEU A 258 -3.22 4.19 19.63
CA LEU A 258 -3.84 5.27 20.36
C LEU A 258 -4.08 4.86 21.81
N GLY A 259 -3.55 5.63 22.74
CA GLY A 259 -3.79 5.51 24.18
C GLY A 259 -4.40 6.79 24.77
N ASP A 260 -4.95 6.72 25.98
CA ASP A 260 -5.41 7.88 26.71
C ASP A 260 -4.22 8.69 27.27
N THR A 261 -3.06 8.02 27.43
CA THR A 261 -1.76 8.61 27.71
C THR A 261 -0.70 8.06 26.75
N ASP A 262 0.38 8.81 26.55
CA ASP A 262 1.50 8.34 25.74
C ASP A 262 2.13 7.06 26.33
N LYS A 263 2.19 6.97 27.67
CA LYS A 263 2.71 5.79 28.36
C LYS A 263 1.87 4.54 28.06
N GLU A 264 0.56 4.65 28.13
CA GLU A 264 -0.37 3.54 27.84
C GLU A 264 -0.20 3.03 26.39
N ALA A 265 -0.11 3.94 25.42
CA ALA A 265 0.11 3.58 24.01
C ALA A 265 1.46 2.87 23.81
N LEU A 266 2.51 3.37 24.45
CA LEU A 266 3.85 2.76 24.38
C LEU A 266 3.88 1.40 25.06
N ASP A 267 3.34 1.27 26.28
CA ASP A 267 3.25 0.01 27.01
C ASP A 267 2.48 -1.05 26.20
N PHE A 268 1.36 -0.65 25.58
CA PHE A 268 0.57 -1.57 24.75
C PHE A 268 1.35 -1.98 23.47
N ARG A 269 2.05 -1.04 22.82
CA ARG A 269 2.90 -1.37 21.68
C ARG A 269 3.99 -2.38 22.08
N ASP A 270 4.69 -2.11 23.18
CA ASP A 270 5.77 -2.96 23.65
C ASP A 270 5.26 -4.35 24.05
N TYR A 271 4.08 -4.43 24.66
CA TYR A 271 3.42 -5.69 24.99
C TYR A 271 3.11 -6.52 23.73
N TYR A 272 2.42 -5.93 22.74
CA TYR A 272 2.01 -6.71 21.59
C TYR A 272 3.18 -7.06 20.65
N VAL A 273 4.29 -6.34 20.73
CA VAL A 273 5.49 -6.64 19.95
C VAL A 273 6.39 -7.63 20.68
N ASN A 274 6.78 -7.32 21.92
CA ASN A 274 7.82 -8.08 22.63
C ASN A 274 7.28 -9.38 23.24
N GLU A 275 6.07 -9.35 23.82
CA GLU A 275 5.50 -10.50 24.50
C GLU A 275 4.60 -11.35 23.59
N MET A 276 3.85 -10.69 22.72
CA MET A 276 2.84 -11.33 21.86
C MET A 276 3.22 -11.37 20.38
N GLY A 277 4.38 -10.87 20.01
CA GLY A 277 4.85 -10.84 18.61
C GLY A 277 5.19 -12.26 18.10
N ASP A 278 4.90 -12.49 16.82
CA ASP A 278 5.34 -13.69 16.10
C ASP A 278 6.69 -13.41 15.42
N TRP A 279 7.74 -13.57 16.21
CA TRP A 279 9.11 -13.31 15.77
C TRP A 279 9.57 -14.26 14.67
N ASP A 280 9.08 -15.51 14.65
CA ASP A 280 9.43 -16.50 13.64
C ASP A 280 8.86 -16.10 12.27
N ALA A 281 7.61 -15.66 12.22
CA ALA A 281 7.01 -15.14 11.00
C ALA A 281 7.79 -13.92 10.46
N ILE A 282 8.21 -13.03 11.36
CA ILE A 282 8.96 -11.84 10.96
C ILE A 282 10.41 -12.17 10.56
N ASN A 283 11.04 -13.15 11.18
CA ASN A 283 12.34 -13.65 10.72
C ASN A 283 12.25 -14.18 9.27
N ASN A 284 11.20 -14.91 8.92
CA ASN A 284 10.97 -15.39 7.57
C ASN A 284 10.73 -14.23 6.59
N LEU A 285 9.89 -13.24 6.96
CA LEU A 285 9.61 -12.06 6.15
C LEU A 285 10.88 -11.26 5.89
N VAL A 286 11.61 -10.91 6.94
CA VAL A 286 12.82 -10.07 6.89
C VAL A 286 13.94 -10.77 6.11
N GLY A 287 14.07 -12.10 6.28
CA GLY A 287 14.96 -12.92 5.46
C GLY A 287 14.58 -12.90 3.98
N GLY A 288 13.28 -13.01 3.67
CA GLY A 288 12.77 -12.99 2.28
C GLY A 288 13.00 -11.65 1.56
N ILE A 289 12.99 -10.53 2.26
CA ILE A 289 13.34 -9.21 1.68
C ILE A 289 14.84 -8.92 1.69
N GLY A 290 15.67 -9.87 2.16
CA GLY A 290 17.12 -9.73 2.15
C GLY A 290 17.71 -8.88 3.28
N LEU A 291 16.93 -8.52 4.30
CA LEU A 291 17.43 -7.83 5.49
C LEU A 291 18.04 -8.87 6.44
N THR A 292 19.35 -9.04 6.39
CA THR A 292 20.09 -10.00 7.20
C THR A 292 21.18 -9.32 8.01
N SER A 293 21.76 -10.04 8.96
CA SER A 293 22.91 -9.57 9.75
C SER A 293 24.18 -9.32 8.91
N GLN A 294 24.19 -9.75 7.65
CA GLN A 294 25.25 -9.42 6.69
C GLN A 294 25.05 -8.04 6.05
N VAL A 295 23.80 -7.53 6.06
CA VAL A 295 23.41 -6.26 5.42
C VAL A 295 23.24 -5.14 6.45
N LEU A 296 22.73 -5.47 7.65
CA LEU A 296 22.46 -4.51 8.71
C LEU A 296 23.19 -4.89 10.01
N PRO A 297 23.68 -3.91 10.79
CA PRO A 297 24.12 -4.15 12.18
C PRO A 297 22.99 -4.83 12.99
N PRO A 298 23.34 -5.73 13.95
CA PRO A 298 22.33 -6.47 14.72
C PRO A 298 21.27 -5.59 15.39
N GLU A 299 21.64 -4.47 15.97
CA GLU A 299 20.72 -3.53 16.62
C GLU A 299 19.72 -2.92 15.62
N MET A 300 20.18 -2.58 14.43
CA MET A 300 19.31 -2.05 13.37
C MET A 300 18.38 -3.12 12.81
N LEU A 301 18.84 -4.37 12.73
CA LEU A 301 18.03 -5.49 12.29
C LEU A 301 16.91 -5.78 13.30
N GLU A 302 17.23 -5.82 14.59
CA GLU A 302 16.22 -6.03 15.64
C GLU A 302 15.20 -4.85 15.69
N ALA A 303 15.66 -3.62 15.56
CA ALA A 303 14.77 -2.46 15.45
C ALA A 303 13.84 -2.57 14.21
N ALA A 304 14.37 -3.01 13.07
CA ALA A 304 13.55 -3.24 11.88
C ALA A 304 12.50 -4.33 12.13
N LYS A 305 12.88 -5.47 12.70
CA LYS A 305 11.94 -6.56 13.05
C LYS A 305 10.85 -6.08 14.01
N TYR A 306 11.24 -5.29 15.04
CA TYR A 306 10.28 -4.69 15.95
C TYR A 306 9.19 -3.91 15.21
N HIS A 307 9.57 -3.03 14.27
CA HIS A 307 8.62 -2.25 13.48
C HIS A 307 7.85 -3.11 12.47
N PHE A 308 8.42 -4.21 11.99
CA PHE A 308 7.68 -5.17 11.15
C PHE A 308 6.60 -5.91 11.94
N ILE A 309 6.88 -6.31 13.18
CA ILE A 309 5.84 -6.86 14.09
C ILE A 309 4.79 -5.80 14.39
N ALA A 310 5.21 -4.59 14.71
CA ALA A 310 4.32 -3.52 15.15
C ALA A 310 3.31 -3.09 14.07
N GLY A 311 3.73 -3.04 12.79
CA GLY A 311 2.90 -2.53 11.73
C GLY A 311 3.54 -2.61 10.34
N PHE A 312 4.07 -3.77 9.98
CA PHE A 312 4.66 -4.03 8.65
C PHE A 312 5.75 -3.02 8.26
N GLY A 313 6.59 -2.64 9.23
CA GLY A 313 7.66 -1.67 9.05
C GLY A 313 7.22 -0.22 8.84
N GLY A 314 5.99 0.12 9.17
CA GLY A 314 5.44 1.46 9.01
C GLY A 314 6.00 2.48 10.01
N TYR A 315 5.79 3.76 9.69
CA TYR A 315 6.11 4.88 10.60
C TYR A 315 5.20 4.83 11.85
N PRO A 316 5.74 4.94 13.07
CA PRO A 316 4.96 4.85 14.31
C PRO A 316 4.14 6.11 14.58
N LEU A 317 2.84 5.96 14.68
CA LEU A 317 1.91 6.95 15.20
C LEU A 317 1.42 6.44 16.57
N VAL A 318 2.21 6.67 17.63
CA VAL A 318 2.00 6.06 18.96
C VAL A 318 1.86 7.14 20.02
N GLY A 319 0.77 7.13 20.77
CA GLY A 319 0.52 8.09 21.85
C GLY A 319 -0.92 8.56 21.93
N THR A 320 -1.11 9.72 22.54
CA THR A 320 -2.40 10.39 22.64
C THR A 320 -2.87 10.91 21.27
N LYS A 321 -4.16 11.21 21.15
CA LYS A 321 -4.75 11.82 19.92
C LYS A 321 -3.99 13.08 19.47
N ASP A 322 -3.61 13.94 20.42
CA ASP A 322 -2.90 15.20 20.13
C ASP A 322 -1.49 14.93 19.59
N ARG A 323 -0.78 13.96 20.16
CA ARG A 323 0.53 13.52 19.68
C ARG A 323 0.43 12.94 18.28
N ILE A 324 -0.52 12.03 18.04
CA ILE A 324 -0.71 11.42 16.71
C ILE A 324 -1.04 12.50 15.66
N ALA A 325 -1.97 13.41 15.96
CA ALA A 325 -2.31 14.50 15.04
C ALA A 325 -1.10 15.42 14.77
N SER A 326 -0.28 15.70 15.78
CA SER A 326 0.96 16.47 15.63
C SER A 326 1.98 15.76 14.73
N GLU A 327 2.18 14.44 14.91
CA GLU A 327 3.09 13.65 14.07
C GLU A 327 2.60 13.60 12.61
N MET A 328 1.31 13.40 12.38
CA MET A 328 0.72 13.43 11.04
C MET A 328 0.88 14.80 10.37
N LYS A 329 0.79 15.88 11.16
CA LYS A 329 1.07 17.22 10.63
C LYS A 329 2.54 17.36 10.22
N LYS A 330 3.49 16.88 11.01
CA LYS A 330 4.92 16.89 10.64
C LYS A 330 5.17 16.11 9.35
N LEU A 331 4.57 14.92 9.18
CA LEU A 331 4.66 14.14 7.94
C LEU A 331 4.12 14.92 6.74
N SER A 332 2.98 15.58 6.88
CA SER A 332 2.43 16.44 5.83
C SER A 332 3.32 17.65 5.53
N ASP A 333 3.91 18.28 6.56
CA ASP A 333 4.76 19.47 6.38
C ASP A 333 6.11 19.14 5.72
N VAL A 334 6.61 17.90 5.83
CA VAL A 334 7.79 17.44 5.07
C VAL A 334 7.45 17.00 3.66
N GLY A 335 6.16 17.04 3.28
CA GLY A 335 5.70 16.83 1.92
C GLY A 335 5.07 15.47 1.65
N LEU A 336 4.71 14.69 2.67
CA LEU A 336 3.96 13.46 2.47
C LEU A 336 2.55 13.77 1.96
N ASP A 337 2.13 13.16 0.86
CA ASP A 337 0.78 13.33 0.28
C ASP A 337 -0.25 12.43 0.93
N GLY A 338 0.17 11.26 1.42
CA GLY A 338 -0.75 10.31 2.03
C GLY A 338 -0.10 9.33 3.00
N ALA A 339 -0.89 8.90 3.98
CA ALA A 339 -0.53 7.88 4.97
C ALA A 339 -1.43 6.66 4.79
N LEU A 340 -0.83 5.49 4.58
CA LEU A 340 -1.53 4.21 4.67
C LEU A 340 -1.55 3.77 6.12
N MET A 341 -2.74 3.80 6.70
CA MET A 341 -2.98 3.54 8.11
C MET A 341 -3.19 2.06 8.37
N SER A 342 -2.59 1.58 9.44
CA SER A 342 -2.87 0.27 10.01
C SER A 342 -2.98 0.32 11.53
N TRP A 343 -3.61 -0.67 12.13
CA TRP A 343 -3.81 -0.79 13.58
C TRP A 343 -3.61 -2.23 14.01
N PRO A 344 -3.06 -2.53 15.19
CA PRO A 344 -2.98 -3.90 15.70
C PRO A 344 -4.37 -4.51 15.92
N ARG A 345 -5.35 -3.71 16.36
CA ARG A 345 -6.78 -4.03 16.43
C ARG A 345 -7.54 -3.09 15.50
N TYR A 346 -7.86 -3.56 14.30
CA TYR A 346 -8.38 -2.68 13.25
C TYR A 346 -9.72 -2.04 13.59
N ASP A 347 -10.68 -2.80 14.10
CA ASP A 347 -12.02 -2.29 14.35
C ASP A 347 -12.06 -1.24 15.46
N GLU A 348 -11.37 -1.50 16.57
CA GLU A 348 -11.18 -0.56 17.65
C GLU A 348 -10.37 0.66 17.20
N GLY A 349 -9.23 0.40 16.58
CA GLY A 349 -8.26 1.42 16.19
C GLY A 349 -8.83 2.43 15.19
N ILE A 350 -9.48 1.97 14.12
CA ILE A 350 -10.12 2.89 13.15
C ILE A 350 -11.26 3.67 13.78
N THR A 351 -12.04 3.03 14.68
CA THR A 351 -13.16 3.71 15.36
C THR A 351 -12.65 4.86 16.22
N ARG A 352 -11.64 4.61 17.07
CA ARG A 352 -11.02 5.66 17.90
C ARG A 352 -10.29 6.71 17.05
N PHE A 353 -9.62 6.32 15.99
CA PHE A 353 -8.97 7.26 15.10
C PHE A 353 -9.97 8.24 14.46
N ILE A 354 -11.11 7.73 14.00
CA ILE A 354 -12.18 8.57 13.42
C ILE A 354 -12.78 9.53 14.46
N SER A 355 -13.06 9.05 15.68
CA SER A 355 -13.68 9.89 16.70
C SER A 355 -12.73 10.90 17.33
N ASP A 356 -11.46 10.54 17.54
CA ASP A 356 -10.55 11.28 18.40
C ASP A 356 -9.49 12.07 17.61
N VAL A 357 -8.99 11.52 16.52
CA VAL A 357 -7.86 12.10 15.75
C VAL A 357 -8.34 12.88 14.53
N MET A 358 -9.29 12.36 13.75
CA MET A 358 -9.72 13.04 12.51
C MET A 358 -10.22 14.47 12.75
N PRO A 359 -10.99 14.81 13.80
CA PRO A 359 -11.38 16.20 14.05
C PRO A 359 -10.16 17.12 14.27
N LEU A 360 -9.08 16.63 14.83
CA LEU A 360 -7.84 17.40 14.99
C LEU A 360 -7.13 17.63 13.66
N LEU A 361 -7.14 16.64 12.76
CA LEU A 361 -6.58 16.79 11.40
C LEU A 361 -7.39 17.82 10.58
N GLU A 362 -8.71 17.87 10.75
CA GLU A 362 -9.56 18.87 10.14
C GLU A 362 -9.25 20.29 10.68
N GLN A 363 -9.14 20.42 12.00
CA GLN A 363 -8.74 21.69 12.64
C GLN A 363 -7.37 22.18 12.18
N GLN A 364 -6.45 21.29 11.91
CA GLN A 364 -5.10 21.60 11.38
C GLN A 364 -5.10 21.89 9.86
N GLY A 365 -6.24 21.78 9.18
CA GLY A 365 -6.35 21.99 7.73
C GLY A 365 -5.69 20.89 6.89
N LEU A 366 -5.44 19.72 7.47
CA LEU A 366 -4.91 18.56 6.75
C LEU A 366 -5.99 17.81 5.98
N ARG A 367 -7.20 17.87 6.48
CA ARG A 367 -8.38 17.24 5.87
C ARG A 367 -9.56 18.22 5.85
N LEU A 368 -10.43 18.03 4.90
CA LEU A 368 -11.73 18.72 4.86
C LEU A 368 -12.77 17.84 5.57
N PRO A 369 -13.74 18.45 6.28
CA PRO A 369 -14.86 17.72 6.84
C PRO A 369 -15.63 16.95 5.75
N VAL A 370 -16.08 15.75 6.10
CA VAL A 370 -16.94 14.98 5.19
C VAL A 370 -18.29 15.70 5.07
N ALA A 371 -18.69 16.06 3.86
CA ALA A 371 -20.04 16.58 3.61
C ALA A 371 -21.07 15.44 3.85
N HIS A 372 -21.94 15.64 4.81
CA HIS A 372 -23.02 14.69 5.17
C HIS A 372 -24.22 14.83 4.24
#